data_39c4474ccdc217f071bca2d2727a2721
#
_entry.id   39c4474ccdc217f071bca2d2727a2721
#
_cell.length_a   1.000
_cell.length_b   1.000
_cell.length_c   1.000
_cell.angle_alpha   90.00
_cell.angle_beta   90.00
_cell.angle_gamma   90.00
#
_symmetry.space_group_name_H-M   'P 1'
#
loop_
_entity.id
_entity.type
_entity.pdbx_description
1 polymer ?
#
loop_
_entity_poly.entity_id
_entity_poly.type
_entity_poly.pdbx_seq_one_letter_code
_entity_poly.pdbx_strand_id
1 'polypeptide(L)'
;MENIIKNLESGTSDEKIKILEDLDDEDDPELLQKIISKLDDDDVRVRGEAFSSLLLNENKISDFLIENLKSVKKNIRGFTSLVLANRNEESAIPEIIKLVKDESSMVRSCAIGALGYLKVKDSNEIILQSLSDSNLEVKKSVLQAMINLNIRISENEIKEIVKEKDNEIEKLLMKLKMSGPEGI
;
A
#
# COMPACT_ATOMS: atom_id res chain seq x y z
N MET A 1 -24.90 6.41 16.11
CA MET A 1 -24.56 6.31 14.68
C MET A 1 -24.59 7.66 13.98
N GLU A 2 -25.73 8.34 13.77
CA GLU A 2 -25.81 9.64 13.05
C GLU A 2 -24.82 10.70 13.55
N ASN A 3 -24.62 10.82 14.86
CA ASN A 3 -23.69 11.80 15.45
C ASN A 3 -22.21 11.46 15.16
N ILE A 4 -21.88 10.17 15.13
CA ILE A 4 -20.53 9.67 14.77
C ILE A 4 -20.24 10.00 13.30
N ILE A 5 -21.17 9.66 12.41
CA ILE A 5 -21.05 9.93 10.97
C ILE A 5 -20.87 11.42 10.70
N LYS A 6 -21.71 12.26 11.32
CA LYS A 6 -21.63 13.71 11.19
C LYS A 6 -20.27 14.26 11.64
N ASN A 7 -19.76 13.78 12.76
CA ASN A 7 -18.46 14.25 13.28
C ASN A 7 -17.31 13.76 12.42
N LEU A 8 -17.36 12.53 11.86
CA LEU A 8 -16.38 12.06 10.88
C LEU A 8 -16.39 12.90 9.59
N GLU A 9 -17.56 13.45 9.19
CA GLU A 9 -17.67 14.29 8.00
C GLU A 9 -17.20 15.72 8.21
N SER A 10 -17.62 16.36 9.29
CA SER A 10 -17.50 17.80 9.49
C SER A 10 -16.78 18.22 10.77
N GLY A 11 -16.35 17.28 11.60
CA GLY A 11 -15.58 17.56 12.81
C GLY A 11 -14.16 18.04 12.52
N THR A 12 -13.51 18.59 13.53
CA THR A 12 -12.07 18.90 13.50
C THR A 12 -11.24 17.62 13.36
N SER A 13 -9.98 17.74 12.95
CA SER A 13 -9.08 16.58 12.84
C SER A 13 -8.98 15.81 14.17
N ASP A 14 -8.88 16.51 15.29
CA ASP A 14 -8.75 15.88 16.61
C ASP A 14 -10.03 15.13 17.02
N GLU A 15 -11.22 15.66 16.69
CA GLU A 15 -12.50 14.97 16.90
C GLU A 15 -12.61 13.72 16.03
N LYS A 16 -12.20 13.80 14.76
CA LYS A 16 -12.19 12.65 13.83
C LYS A 16 -11.26 11.54 14.33
N ILE A 17 -10.04 11.92 14.75
CA ILE A 17 -9.04 10.98 15.30
C ILE A 17 -9.62 10.24 16.49
N LYS A 18 -10.14 10.98 17.47
CA LYS A 18 -10.73 10.39 18.69
C LYS A 18 -11.85 9.40 18.39
N ILE A 19 -12.67 9.68 17.37
CA ILE A 19 -13.74 8.76 16.96
C ILE A 19 -13.14 7.52 16.29
N LEU A 20 -12.15 7.68 15.42
CA LEU A 20 -11.52 6.57 14.71
C LEU A 20 -10.78 5.61 15.66
N GLU A 21 -10.21 6.13 16.76
CA GLU A 21 -9.59 5.33 17.84
C GLU A 21 -10.60 4.37 18.52
N ASP A 22 -11.88 4.74 18.55
CA ASP A 22 -12.95 3.95 19.18
C ASP A 22 -13.67 3.01 18.16
N LEU A 23 -13.28 3.01 16.88
CA LEU A 23 -13.94 2.27 15.79
C LEU A 23 -13.09 1.12 15.20
N ASP A 24 -12.15 0.59 15.95
CA ASP A 24 -11.26 -0.49 15.51
C ASP A 24 -11.96 -1.89 15.47
N ASP A 25 -13.16 -2.01 16.02
CA ASP A 25 -13.98 -3.25 16.00
C ASP A 25 -15.33 -3.04 15.29
N GLU A 26 -15.39 -2.10 14.35
CA GLU A 26 -16.64 -1.75 13.66
C GLU A 26 -16.92 -2.69 12.47
N ASP A 27 -18.16 -3.18 12.35
CA ASP A 27 -18.60 -4.04 11.24
C ASP A 27 -19.84 -3.50 10.50
N ASP A 28 -20.44 -2.40 10.98
CA ASP A 28 -21.53 -1.75 10.27
C ASP A 28 -21.08 -1.18 8.93
N PRO A 29 -21.75 -1.55 7.82
CA PRO A 29 -21.33 -1.15 6.47
C PRO A 29 -21.24 0.36 6.26
N GLU A 30 -22.13 1.15 6.86
CA GLU A 30 -22.14 2.60 6.69
C GLU A 30 -20.97 3.24 7.43
N LEU A 31 -20.69 2.81 8.66
CA LEU A 31 -19.54 3.28 9.43
C LEU A 31 -18.22 2.83 8.79
N LEU A 32 -18.11 1.58 8.34
CA LEU A 32 -16.92 1.11 7.60
C LEU A 32 -16.66 1.96 6.37
N GLN A 33 -17.68 2.29 5.60
CA GLN A 33 -17.51 3.16 4.43
C GLN A 33 -17.06 4.56 4.84
N LYS A 34 -17.48 5.07 5.99
CA LYS A 34 -17.01 6.34 6.54
C LYS A 34 -15.54 6.27 6.98
N ILE A 35 -15.14 5.21 7.69
CA ILE A 35 -13.74 4.99 8.08
C ILE A 35 -12.87 4.93 6.83
N ILE A 36 -13.24 4.13 5.83
CA ILE A 36 -12.50 4.01 4.56
C ILE A 36 -12.39 5.37 3.86
N SER A 37 -13.45 6.19 3.89
CA SER A 37 -13.41 7.53 3.28
C SER A 37 -12.36 8.44 3.91
N LYS A 38 -12.01 8.22 5.18
CA LYS A 38 -10.98 8.99 5.90
C LYS A 38 -9.55 8.64 5.48
N LEU A 39 -9.34 7.58 4.71
CA LEU A 39 -8.07 7.36 4.02
C LEU A 39 -7.76 8.45 2.97
N ASP A 40 -8.74 9.28 2.60
CA ASP A 40 -8.57 10.44 1.70
C ASP A 40 -8.82 11.78 2.43
N ASP A 41 -8.76 11.82 3.75
CA ASP A 41 -8.89 13.07 4.53
C ASP A 41 -7.70 14.01 4.25
N ASP A 42 -7.92 15.31 4.31
CA ASP A 42 -6.87 16.31 4.08
C ASP A 42 -5.77 16.25 5.15
N ASP A 43 -6.13 15.95 6.41
CA ASP A 43 -5.15 15.79 7.50
C ASP A 43 -4.50 14.40 7.48
N VAL A 44 -3.16 14.38 7.39
CA VAL A 44 -2.37 13.14 7.40
C VAL A 44 -2.57 12.30 8.66
N ARG A 45 -2.85 12.93 9.81
CA ARG A 45 -3.08 12.24 11.08
C ARG A 45 -4.41 11.47 11.05
N VAL A 46 -5.45 12.09 10.47
CA VAL A 46 -6.75 11.43 10.26
C VAL A 46 -6.62 10.24 9.32
N ARG A 47 -5.85 10.39 8.21
CA ARG A 47 -5.57 9.26 7.31
C ARG A 47 -4.84 8.12 8.02
N GLY A 48 -3.85 8.48 8.87
CA GLY A 48 -3.10 7.50 9.66
C GLY A 48 -3.99 6.74 10.63
N GLU A 49 -4.89 7.45 11.33
CA GLU A 49 -5.82 6.81 12.27
C GLU A 49 -6.85 5.92 11.56
N ALA A 50 -7.41 6.38 10.44
CA ALA A 50 -8.30 5.55 9.64
C ALA A 50 -7.59 4.25 9.14
N PHE A 51 -6.32 4.37 8.76
CA PHE A 51 -5.51 3.20 8.41
C PHE A 51 -5.36 2.24 9.59
N SER A 52 -5.03 2.76 10.78
CA SER A 52 -4.86 1.98 12.02
C SER A 52 -6.16 1.28 12.41
N SER A 53 -7.29 1.99 12.42
CA SER A 53 -8.60 1.45 12.73
C SER A 53 -8.96 0.27 11.80
N LEU A 54 -8.77 0.43 10.48
CA LEU A 54 -9.03 -0.65 9.51
C LEU A 54 -8.04 -1.82 9.64
N LEU A 55 -6.81 -1.55 10.01
CA LEU A 55 -5.78 -2.58 10.19
C LEU A 55 -6.04 -3.43 11.45
N LEU A 56 -6.42 -2.79 12.55
CA LEU A 56 -6.65 -3.44 13.84
C LEU A 56 -8.02 -4.12 13.93
N ASN A 57 -8.95 -3.79 13.02
CA ASN A 57 -10.27 -4.37 12.99
C ASN A 57 -10.21 -5.91 12.80
N GLU A 58 -10.73 -6.66 13.75
CA GLU A 58 -10.71 -8.14 13.74
C GLU A 58 -11.91 -8.75 12.97
N ASN A 59 -12.89 -7.93 12.56
CA ASN A 59 -14.05 -8.38 11.81
C ASN A 59 -13.72 -8.74 10.35
N LYS A 60 -14.63 -9.46 9.70
CA LYS A 60 -14.51 -9.87 8.30
C LYS A 60 -14.88 -8.73 7.33
N ILE A 61 -14.03 -7.72 7.27
CA ILE A 61 -14.23 -6.53 6.43
C ILE A 61 -13.52 -6.59 5.08
N SER A 62 -12.89 -7.72 4.74
CA SER A 62 -12.04 -7.86 3.55
C SER A 62 -12.76 -7.56 2.25
N ASP A 63 -14.01 -8.03 2.09
CA ASP A 63 -14.79 -7.77 0.88
C ASP A 63 -15.07 -6.28 0.68
N PHE A 64 -15.38 -5.55 1.76
CA PHE A 64 -15.51 -4.10 1.74
C PHE A 64 -14.22 -3.40 1.32
N LEU A 65 -13.10 -3.83 1.86
CA LEU A 65 -11.80 -3.27 1.50
C LEU A 65 -11.46 -3.56 0.03
N ILE A 66 -11.70 -4.77 -0.46
CA ILE A 66 -11.45 -5.16 -1.86
C ILE A 66 -12.27 -4.33 -2.84
N GLU A 67 -13.54 -4.05 -2.54
CA GLU A 67 -14.38 -3.17 -3.36
C GLU A 67 -13.78 -1.76 -3.47
N ASN A 68 -13.19 -1.25 -2.38
CA ASN A 68 -12.59 0.07 -2.33
C ASN A 68 -11.24 0.21 -3.05
N LEU A 69 -10.63 -0.90 -3.50
CA LEU A 69 -9.51 -0.87 -4.47
C LEU A 69 -9.91 -0.27 -5.83
N LYS A 70 -11.20 -0.13 -6.11
CA LYS A 70 -11.76 0.48 -7.34
C LYS A 70 -12.21 1.93 -7.11
N SER A 71 -11.95 2.51 -5.95
CA SER A 71 -12.36 3.88 -5.62
C SER A 71 -11.81 4.90 -6.63
N VAL A 72 -12.60 5.93 -6.93
CA VAL A 72 -12.13 7.07 -7.74
C VAL A 72 -11.03 7.87 -7.02
N LYS A 73 -10.92 7.74 -5.71
CA LYS A 73 -9.93 8.42 -4.86
C LYS A 73 -8.64 7.61 -4.79
N LYS A 74 -7.54 8.18 -5.28
CA LYS A 74 -6.22 7.51 -5.30
C LYS A 74 -5.73 7.10 -3.91
N ASN A 75 -5.96 7.96 -2.88
CA ASN A 75 -5.52 7.65 -1.53
C ASN A 75 -6.26 6.43 -0.96
N ILE A 76 -7.57 6.31 -1.23
CA ILE A 76 -8.34 5.14 -0.83
C ILE A 76 -7.78 3.89 -1.52
N ARG A 77 -7.59 3.88 -2.86
CA ARG A 77 -7.03 2.72 -3.57
C ARG A 77 -5.68 2.30 -3.01
N GLY A 78 -4.77 3.26 -2.85
CA GLY A 78 -3.41 2.99 -2.39
C GLY A 78 -3.36 2.49 -0.95
N PHE A 79 -3.96 3.22 0.00
CA PHE A 79 -3.91 2.84 1.41
C PHE A 79 -4.70 1.57 1.70
N THR A 80 -5.84 1.34 1.05
CA THR A 80 -6.59 0.09 1.18
C THR A 80 -5.77 -1.12 0.71
N SER A 81 -4.97 -0.99 -0.35
CA SER A 81 -4.08 -2.08 -0.78
C SER A 81 -3.05 -2.44 0.29
N LEU A 82 -2.53 -1.45 1.02
CA LEU A 82 -1.61 -1.67 2.14
C LEU A 82 -2.31 -2.25 3.37
N VAL A 83 -3.53 -1.80 3.70
CA VAL A 83 -4.33 -2.40 4.78
C VAL A 83 -4.55 -3.89 4.51
N LEU A 84 -5.03 -4.24 3.31
CA LEU A 84 -5.28 -5.63 2.90
C LEU A 84 -4.00 -6.48 2.98
N ALA A 85 -2.88 -5.95 2.53
CA ALA A 85 -1.59 -6.64 2.62
C ALA A 85 -1.17 -6.88 4.07
N ASN A 86 -1.26 -5.88 4.94
CA ASN A 86 -0.89 -6.01 6.35
C ASN A 86 -1.84 -6.94 7.14
N ARG A 87 -3.09 -7.09 6.68
CA ARG A 87 -4.06 -8.07 7.19
C ARG A 87 -3.83 -9.48 6.61
N ASN A 88 -2.84 -9.66 5.72
CA ASN A 88 -2.56 -10.92 5.00
C ASN A 88 -3.77 -11.43 4.18
N GLU A 89 -4.54 -10.53 3.56
CA GLU A 89 -5.71 -10.87 2.76
C GLU A 89 -5.31 -11.30 1.35
N GLU A 90 -5.01 -12.58 1.19
CA GLU A 90 -4.58 -13.15 -0.11
C GLU A 90 -5.67 -13.06 -1.19
N SER A 91 -6.95 -13.04 -0.80
CA SER A 91 -8.08 -12.86 -1.72
C SER A 91 -8.05 -11.54 -2.49
N ALA A 92 -7.35 -10.52 -1.97
CA ALA A 92 -7.18 -9.21 -2.60
C ALA A 92 -6.10 -9.19 -3.70
N ILE A 93 -5.22 -10.20 -3.77
CA ILE A 93 -4.06 -10.22 -4.68
C ILE A 93 -4.45 -9.92 -6.13
N PRO A 94 -5.49 -10.52 -6.74
CA PRO A 94 -5.85 -10.25 -8.13
C PRO A 94 -6.21 -8.78 -8.40
N GLU A 95 -6.86 -8.11 -7.45
CA GLU A 95 -7.22 -6.69 -7.58
C GLU A 95 -5.99 -5.79 -7.31
N ILE A 96 -5.13 -6.14 -6.35
CA ILE A 96 -3.87 -5.42 -6.09
C ILE A 96 -2.95 -5.47 -7.30
N ILE A 97 -2.85 -6.60 -8.01
CA ILE A 97 -2.05 -6.74 -9.24
C ILE A 97 -2.51 -5.72 -10.31
N LYS A 98 -3.81 -5.46 -10.44
CA LYS A 98 -4.31 -4.45 -11.39
C LYS A 98 -3.82 -3.04 -11.06
N LEU A 99 -3.68 -2.71 -9.78
CA LEU A 99 -3.22 -1.40 -9.30
C LEU A 99 -1.73 -1.12 -9.58
N VAL A 100 -0.95 -2.12 -9.93
CA VAL A 100 0.45 -1.92 -10.37
C VAL A 100 0.53 -1.07 -11.65
N LYS A 101 -0.56 -0.98 -12.42
CA LYS A 101 -0.68 -0.15 -13.62
C LYS A 101 -1.60 1.06 -13.43
N ASP A 102 -1.87 1.45 -12.17
CA ASP A 102 -2.71 2.62 -11.88
C ASP A 102 -2.12 3.91 -12.45
N GLU A 103 -2.96 4.86 -12.81
CA GLU A 103 -2.55 6.19 -13.29
C GLU A 103 -1.71 6.95 -12.26
N SER A 104 -2.02 6.78 -10.96
CA SER A 104 -1.31 7.41 -9.85
C SER A 104 -0.06 6.63 -9.46
N SER A 105 1.11 7.27 -9.52
CA SER A 105 2.37 6.67 -9.05
C SER A 105 2.32 6.23 -7.58
N MET A 106 1.60 6.98 -6.74
CA MET A 106 1.39 6.62 -5.34
C MET A 106 0.66 5.28 -5.21
N VAL A 107 -0.40 5.05 -6.01
CA VAL A 107 -1.15 3.80 -6.00
C VAL A 107 -0.29 2.64 -6.52
N ARG A 108 0.47 2.85 -7.62
CA ARG A 108 1.41 1.84 -8.13
C ARG A 108 2.44 1.45 -7.07
N SER A 109 3.02 2.44 -6.38
CA SER A 109 3.98 2.24 -5.30
C SER A 109 3.38 1.41 -4.15
N CYS A 110 2.16 1.74 -3.69
CA CYS A 110 1.45 1.00 -2.67
C CYS A 110 1.15 -0.44 -3.09
N ALA A 111 0.67 -0.65 -4.32
CA ALA A 111 0.35 -1.97 -4.84
C ALA A 111 1.59 -2.88 -4.93
N ILE A 112 2.71 -2.36 -5.43
CA ILE A 112 3.99 -3.07 -5.48
C ILE A 112 4.48 -3.42 -4.08
N GLY A 113 4.39 -2.47 -3.15
CA GLY A 113 4.74 -2.69 -1.74
C GLY A 113 3.88 -3.79 -1.10
N ALA A 114 2.56 -3.78 -1.36
CA ALA A 114 1.61 -4.77 -0.90
C ALA A 114 1.95 -6.18 -1.42
N LEU A 115 2.24 -6.34 -2.72
CA LEU A 115 2.63 -7.62 -3.32
C LEU A 115 3.96 -8.14 -2.75
N GLY A 116 4.93 -7.24 -2.53
CA GLY A 116 6.20 -7.58 -1.90
C GLY A 116 6.05 -8.00 -0.44
N TYR A 117 5.12 -7.37 0.31
CA TYR A 117 4.83 -7.73 1.69
C TYR A 117 4.14 -9.09 1.79
N LEU A 118 3.13 -9.34 0.96
CA LEU A 118 2.42 -10.63 0.87
C LEU A 118 3.28 -11.76 0.29
N LYS A 119 4.49 -11.44 -0.19
CA LYS A 119 5.43 -12.40 -0.81
C LYS A 119 4.79 -13.18 -1.98
N VAL A 120 4.05 -12.48 -2.83
CA VAL A 120 3.34 -13.05 -3.99
C VAL A 120 4.33 -13.41 -5.09
N LYS A 121 4.75 -14.68 -5.15
CA LYS A 121 5.75 -15.17 -6.12
C LYS A 121 5.31 -15.00 -7.57
N ASP A 122 4.03 -15.16 -7.86
CA ASP A 122 3.48 -15.03 -9.21
C ASP A 122 3.48 -13.57 -9.70
N SER A 123 3.81 -12.60 -8.84
CA SER A 123 3.96 -11.19 -9.20
C SER A 123 5.39 -10.82 -9.67
N ASN A 124 6.34 -11.73 -9.66
CA ASN A 124 7.75 -11.45 -9.97
C ASN A 124 7.93 -10.73 -11.30
N GLU A 125 7.26 -11.19 -12.35
CA GLU A 125 7.37 -10.61 -13.70
C GLU A 125 6.85 -9.16 -13.74
N ILE A 126 5.69 -8.90 -13.16
CA ILE A 126 5.09 -7.56 -13.15
C ILE A 126 5.91 -6.59 -12.28
N ILE A 127 6.50 -7.07 -11.18
CA ILE A 127 7.41 -6.28 -10.34
C ILE A 127 8.67 -5.91 -11.12
N LEU A 128 9.30 -6.86 -11.83
CA LEU A 128 10.47 -6.58 -12.68
C LEU A 128 10.14 -5.57 -13.79
N GLN A 129 9.01 -5.72 -14.47
CA GLN A 129 8.58 -4.75 -15.49
C GLN A 129 8.43 -3.34 -14.92
N SER A 130 8.03 -3.22 -13.65
CA SER A 130 7.84 -1.93 -12.98
C SER A 130 9.16 -1.20 -12.64
N LEU A 131 10.33 -1.83 -12.81
CA LEU A 131 11.64 -1.15 -12.73
C LEU A 131 11.79 -0.03 -13.77
N SER A 132 11.07 -0.11 -14.88
CA SER A 132 11.04 0.92 -15.93
C SER A 132 10.10 2.08 -15.64
N ASP A 133 9.42 2.11 -14.48
CA ASP A 133 8.52 3.22 -14.13
C ASP A 133 9.26 4.55 -14.12
N SER A 134 8.61 5.60 -14.63
CA SER A 134 9.18 6.94 -14.66
C SER A 134 9.28 7.59 -13.27
N ASN A 135 8.53 7.11 -12.30
CA ASN A 135 8.48 7.67 -10.95
C ASN A 135 9.48 6.97 -10.01
N LEU A 136 10.28 7.79 -9.33
CA LEU A 136 11.36 7.30 -8.46
C LEU A 136 10.85 6.50 -7.26
N GLU A 137 9.75 6.93 -6.64
CA GLU A 137 9.16 6.22 -5.49
C GLU A 137 8.61 4.85 -5.88
N VAL A 138 8.09 4.72 -7.11
CA VAL A 138 7.69 3.41 -7.64
C VAL A 138 8.92 2.50 -7.79
N LYS A 139 10.02 3.00 -8.35
CA LYS A 139 11.28 2.24 -8.47
C LYS A 139 11.81 1.78 -7.10
N LYS A 140 11.75 2.64 -6.08
CA LYS A 140 12.13 2.29 -4.70
C LYS A 140 11.27 1.16 -4.16
N SER A 141 9.94 1.25 -4.34
CA SER A 141 9.01 0.19 -3.94
C SER A 141 9.28 -1.12 -4.66
N VAL A 142 9.64 -1.07 -5.95
CA VAL A 142 10.04 -2.26 -6.72
C VAL A 142 11.30 -2.91 -6.12
N LEU A 143 12.34 -2.14 -5.85
CA LEU A 143 13.56 -2.66 -5.26
C LEU A 143 13.31 -3.29 -3.87
N GLN A 144 12.47 -2.65 -3.05
CA GLN A 144 12.09 -3.21 -1.74
C GLN A 144 11.29 -4.51 -1.90
N ALA A 145 10.34 -4.56 -2.84
CA ALA A 145 9.56 -5.77 -3.12
C ALA A 145 10.47 -6.91 -3.63
N MET A 146 11.45 -6.60 -4.49
CA MET A 146 12.43 -7.56 -4.97
C MET A 146 13.27 -8.15 -3.82
N ILE A 147 13.68 -7.33 -2.85
CA ILE A 147 14.38 -7.80 -1.65
C ILE A 147 13.49 -8.79 -0.88
N ASN A 148 12.23 -8.42 -0.64
CA ASN A 148 11.28 -9.24 0.12
C ASN A 148 10.98 -10.60 -0.56
N LEU A 149 10.99 -10.61 -1.90
CA LEU A 149 10.71 -11.77 -2.75
C LEU A 149 11.97 -12.56 -3.15
N ASN A 150 13.16 -12.09 -2.75
CA ASN A 150 14.45 -12.63 -3.20
C ASN A 150 14.61 -12.68 -4.73
N ILE A 151 14.08 -11.67 -5.43
CA ILE A 151 14.21 -11.54 -6.89
C ILE A 151 15.61 -11.02 -7.22
N ARG A 152 16.31 -11.69 -8.15
CA ARG A 152 17.62 -11.24 -8.62
C ARG A 152 17.47 -10.16 -9.68
N ILE A 153 18.43 -9.26 -9.71
CA ILE A 153 18.57 -8.21 -10.72
C ILE A 153 19.86 -8.40 -11.50
N SER A 154 19.82 -8.19 -12.81
CA SER A 154 21.00 -8.24 -13.66
C SER A 154 21.87 -6.98 -13.51
N GLU A 155 23.17 -7.11 -13.84
CA GLU A 155 24.09 -5.96 -13.83
C GLU A 155 23.65 -4.83 -14.77
N ASN A 156 22.99 -5.16 -15.88
CA ASN A 156 22.52 -4.16 -16.83
C ASN A 156 21.35 -3.35 -16.26
N GLU A 157 20.41 -4.01 -15.59
CA GLU A 157 19.29 -3.33 -14.89
C GLU A 157 19.83 -2.46 -13.76
N ILE A 158 20.83 -2.93 -13.00
CA ILE A 158 21.49 -2.11 -11.96
C ILE A 158 22.08 -0.84 -12.58
N LYS A 159 22.80 -0.94 -13.71
CA LYS A 159 23.42 0.21 -14.37
C LYS A 159 22.39 1.26 -14.81
N GLU A 160 21.23 0.84 -15.28
CA GLU A 160 20.16 1.76 -15.66
C GLU A 160 19.56 2.50 -14.44
N ILE A 161 19.36 1.79 -13.33
CA ILE A 161 18.78 2.34 -12.11
C ILE A 161 19.77 3.31 -11.42
N VAL A 162 21.06 3.00 -11.39
CA VAL A 162 22.11 3.84 -10.74
C VAL A 162 22.24 5.22 -11.40
N LYS A 163 21.80 5.41 -12.64
CA LYS A 163 21.76 6.73 -13.28
C LYS A 163 20.93 7.76 -12.50
N GLU A 164 20.02 7.33 -11.67
CA GLU A 164 19.10 8.18 -10.89
C GLU A 164 19.76 8.92 -9.71
N LYS A 165 21.00 8.66 -9.36
CA LYS A 165 21.77 9.33 -8.27
C LYS A 165 20.94 9.61 -7.00
N ASP A 166 20.24 8.61 -6.48
CA ASP A 166 19.45 8.68 -5.26
C ASP A 166 20.06 7.77 -4.19
N ASN A 167 20.32 8.35 -3.01
CA ASN A 167 20.98 7.64 -1.90
C ASN A 167 20.16 6.44 -1.37
N GLU A 168 18.84 6.49 -1.47
CA GLU A 168 17.98 5.41 -1.01
C GLU A 168 18.00 4.25 -2.00
N ILE A 169 17.98 4.55 -3.30
CA ILE A 169 18.16 3.56 -4.37
C ILE A 169 19.50 2.85 -4.20
N GLU A 170 20.60 3.58 -3.96
CA GLU A 170 21.91 2.97 -3.74
C GLU A 170 21.90 2.00 -2.56
N LYS A 171 21.27 2.38 -1.44
CA LYS A 171 21.13 1.50 -0.26
C LYS A 171 20.29 0.25 -0.57
N LEU A 172 19.19 0.39 -1.31
CA LEU A 172 18.34 -0.73 -1.71
C LEU A 172 19.08 -1.69 -2.64
N LEU A 173 19.83 -1.17 -3.59
CA LEU A 173 20.67 -1.99 -4.49
C LEU A 173 21.77 -2.73 -3.74
N MET A 174 22.39 -2.11 -2.73
CA MET A 174 23.37 -2.79 -1.86
C MET A 174 22.73 -3.94 -1.11
N LYS A 175 21.54 -3.73 -0.50
CA LYS A 175 20.80 -4.79 0.20
C LYS A 175 20.45 -5.93 -0.76
N LEU A 176 19.97 -5.61 -1.96
CA LEU A 176 19.60 -6.61 -2.97
C LEU A 176 20.78 -7.48 -3.39
N LYS A 177 21.98 -6.90 -3.53
CA LYS A 177 23.22 -7.64 -3.81
C LYS A 177 23.65 -8.56 -2.65
N MET A 178 23.44 -8.11 -1.41
CA MET A 178 23.80 -8.90 -0.21
C MET A 178 22.82 -10.04 0.09
N SER A 179 21.58 -9.95 -0.38
CA SER A 179 20.54 -10.97 -0.20
C SER A 179 20.70 -12.18 -1.15
N GLY A 180 21.63 -12.14 -2.08
CA GLY A 180 22.00 -13.28 -2.92
C GLY A 180 22.82 -14.30 -2.12
N PRO A 181 22.68 -15.64 -2.35
CA PRO A 181 23.59 -16.60 -1.76
C PRO A 181 25.02 -16.25 -2.16
N GLU A 182 25.92 -16.23 -1.15
CA GLU A 182 27.33 -16.00 -1.35
C GLU A 182 27.89 -17.00 -2.37
N GLY A 183 28.61 -16.45 -3.33
CA GLY A 183 29.59 -17.20 -4.12
C GLY A 183 29.05 -17.89 -5.37
N ILE A 184 29.31 -17.31 -6.48
CA ILE A 184 30.40 -17.80 -7.37
C ILE A 184 30.88 -16.59 -8.16
#